data_f5db7442c7226f3e924e8e9add927d8c
#
_entry.id   f5db7442c7226f3e924e8e9add927d8c
#
_cell.length_a   1.000
_cell.length_b   1.000
_cell.length_c   1.000
_cell.angle_alpha   90.00
_cell.angle_beta   90.00
_cell.angle_gamma   90.00
#
_symmetry.space_group_name_H-M   'P 1'
#
loop_
_entity.id
_entity.type
_entity.pdbx_description
1 polymer ?
#
loop_
_entity_poly.entity_id
_entity_poly.type
_entity_poly.pdbx_seq_one_letter_code
_entity_poly.pdbx_strand_id
1 'polypeptide(L)'
;MTDAGFTPLTDNPVPDQGGDLYGFLPYVDVLAAAVEAARPLPLTVGVFGPWGSGKSSFMHMWQDRLGPEARTVWVNPWKYDQKQEVWAAVITSVLAEIKQNERSRAKAVRLARSLAWLSLRGVLANGAPMVTGGLLGKDDARQALDRLADSDAEFHRHVNAFEQDFAEAVDEYLDGAGRLVVFIDDLDRCTPESAVTVLESLKLFTGDSRCVFVLAMDYDLLSAVAAAKFGDLAPVQGAAYLEKIVQLPFFLPEVAWDTLRGTLSRYVPPLAGSEAFWLLVRTALGPGPRRLKRYVNVLNLATAVLERTSGAPLAPDARLHLAELLILRGEHRAFYGHLTTRPGSWAQLEDIALGRSSHTDPALAPFVGDAALMRLLALGRGRADFPPAPGAAQVERMMTTVRVASGGT
;
A
#
# COMPACT_ATOMS: atom_id res chain seq x y z
N MET A 1 26.48 -10.76 13.59
CA MET A 1 25.66 -11.62 12.69
C MET A 1 24.68 -12.33 13.59
N THR A 2 23.39 -12.19 13.33
CA THR A 2 22.34 -12.90 14.08
C THR A 2 22.48 -14.40 13.86
N ASP A 3 22.14 -15.20 14.85
CA ASP A 3 22.24 -16.69 14.80
C ASP A 3 21.40 -17.33 13.65
N ALA A 4 20.53 -16.56 13.02
CA ALA A 4 19.69 -16.96 11.89
C ALA A 4 20.38 -16.88 10.51
N GLY A 5 21.61 -16.31 10.40
CA GLY A 5 22.36 -16.22 9.14
C GLY A 5 21.90 -15.14 8.15
N PHE A 6 20.75 -14.47 8.36
CA PHE A 6 20.26 -13.36 7.53
C PHE A 6 19.43 -12.35 8.34
N THR A 7 19.28 -11.13 7.79
CA THR A 7 18.42 -10.08 8.35
C THR A 7 17.15 -9.95 7.51
N PRO A 8 15.96 -10.19 8.07
CA PRO A 8 14.72 -10.01 7.35
C PRO A 8 14.49 -8.54 6.95
N LEU A 9 14.00 -8.34 5.74
CA LEU A 9 13.52 -7.04 5.25
C LEU A 9 12.12 -6.77 5.79
N THR A 10 11.92 -5.61 6.37
CA THR A 10 10.59 -5.21 6.85
C THR A 10 9.80 -4.47 5.77
N ASP A 11 8.46 -4.54 5.86
CA ASP A 11 7.54 -3.78 5.01
C ASP A 11 7.29 -2.35 5.56
N ASN A 12 7.92 -1.99 6.67
CA ASN A 12 7.75 -0.66 7.26
C ASN A 12 8.22 0.43 6.29
N PRO A 13 7.52 1.58 6.24
CA PRO A 13 8.00 2.74 5.53
C PRO A 13 9.42 3.09 6.01
N VAL A 14 10.25 3.59 5.10
CA VAL A 14 11.59 4.08 5.45
C VAL A 14 11.42 5.38 6.23
N PRO A 15 11.89 5.46 7.48
CA PRO A 15 11.50 6.53 8.38
C PRO A 15 12.31 7.81 8.24
N ASP A 16 13.35 7.87 7.38
CA ASP A 16 14.22 9.04 7.31
C ASP A 16 14.90 9.26 5.96
N GLN A 17 15.50 10.45 5.83
CA GLN A 17 16.18 10.95 4.63
C GLN A 17 17.42 10.14 4.21
N GLY A 18 18.01 9.37 5.10
CA GLY A 18 19.17 8.51 4.81
C GLY A 18 18.80 7.27 4.00
N GLY A 19 17.50 7.04 3.78
CA GLY A 19 16.93 5.84 3.22
C GLY A 19 16.21 6.00 1.89
N ASP A 20 16.49 7.02 1.06
CA ASP A 20 15.93 7.09 -0.29
C ASP A 20 16.50 5.99 -1.18
N LEU A 21 15.98 4.80 -0.96
CA LEU A 21 16.38 3.58 -1.68
C LEU A 21 15.87 3.56 -3.13
N TYR A 22 14.96 4.48 -3.48
CA TYR A 22 14.20 4.41 -4.72
C TYR A 22 14.32 5.65 -5.60
N GLY A 23 15.06 6.68 -5.15
CA GLY A 23 15.26 7.93 -5.89
C GLY A 23 14.03 8.84 -5.89
N PHE A 24 13.28 8.87 -4.79
CA PHE A 24 12.06 9.67 -4.65
C PHE A 24 12.31 11.13 -4.26
N LEU A 25 13.45 11.45 -3.65
CA LEU A 25 13.75 12.79 -3.14
C LEU A 25 13.55 13.93 -4.14
N PRO A 26 13.96 13.84 -5.42
CA PRO A 26 13.73 14.92 -6.37
C PRO A 26 12.23 15.26 -6.57
N TYR A 27 11.37 14.24 -6.53
CA TYR A 27 9.92 14.44 -6.64
C TYR A 27 9.34 15.01 -5.35
N VAL A 28 9.84 14.56 -4.21
CA VAL A 28 9.48 15.07 -2.88
C VAL A 28 9.80 16.55 -2.78
N ASP A 29 11.01 16.98 -3.21
CA ASP A 29 11.43 18.37 -3.18
C ASP A 29 10.50 19.27 -4.02
N VAL A 30 10.10 18.81 -5.21
CA VAL A 30 9.18 19.55 -6.09
C VAL A 30 7.79 19.68 -5.45
N LEU A 31 7.26 18.58 -4.87
CA LEU A 31 5.94 18.63 -4.25
C LEU A 31 5.93 19.42 -2.94
N ALA A 32 6.99 19.37 -2.16
CA ALA A 32 7.13 20.21 -0.97
C ALA A 32 7.10 21.69 -1.35
N ALA A 33 7.89 22.10 -2.34
CA ALA A 33 7.91 23.47 -2.84
C ALA A 33 6.54 23.87 -3.43
N ALA A 34 5.88 23.00 -4.19
CA ALA A 34 4.56 23.26 -4.76
C ALA A 34 3.49 23.49 -3.67
N VAL A 35 3.50 22.67 -2.62
CA VAL A 35 2.61 22.83 -1.47
C VAL A 35 2.91 24.13 -0.73
N GLU A 36 4.17 24.47 -0.52
CA GLU A 36 4.57 25.73 0.12
C GLU A 36 4.15 26.96 -0.68
N ALA A 37 4.19 26.90 -2.00
CA ALA A 37 3.77 27.97 -2.90
C ALA A 37 2.25 28.06 -3.10
N ALA A 38 1.50 26.98 -2.79
CA ALA A 38 0.10 26.88 -3.14
C ALA A 38 -0.76 28.02 -2.55
N ARG A 39 -1.50 28.69 -3.41
CA ARG A 39 -2.51 29.70 -3.10
C ARG A 39 -3.55 29.70 -4.22
N PRO A 40 -4.87 29.82 -3.95
CA PRO A 40 -5.46 29.75 -2.61
C PRO A 40 -5.41 28.33 -2.01
N LEU A 41 -5.77 28.20 -0.73
CA LEU A 41 -6.00 26.95 -0.03
C LEU A 41 -7.53 26.82 0.22
N PRO A 42 -8.08 25.63 0.47
CA PRO A 42 -7.36 24.34 0.64
C PRO A 42 -6.90 23.71 -0.68
N LEU A 43 -5.91 22.82 -0.60
CA LEU A 43 -5.39 22.02 -1.72
C LEU A 43 -5.47 20.54 -1.38
N THR A 44 -5.95 19.71 -2.31
CA THR A 44 -5.86 18.26 -2.20
C THR A 44 -4.89 17.70 -3.23
N VAL A 45 -3.88 16.98 -2.75
CA VAL A 45 -2.87 16.30 -3.55
C VAL A 45 -3.12 14.79 -3.49
N GLY A 46 -3.19 14.13 -4.64
CA GLY A 46 -3.28 12.68 -4.73
C GLY A 46 -1.91 12.06 -5.02
N VAL A 47 -1.42 11.17 -4.18
CA VAL A 47 -0.23 10.34 -4.44
C VAL A 47 -0.70 8.96 -4.88
N PHE A 48 -0.63 8.71 -6.17
CA PHE A 48 -1.15 7.50 -6.80
C PHE A 48 -0.05 6.49 -7.11
N GLY A 49 -0.36 5.23 -6.94
CA GLY A 49 0.51 4.13 -7.32
C GLY A 49 0.00 2.79 -6.82
N PRO A 50 0.43 1.68 -7.42
CA PRO A 50 -0.04 0.36 -7.04
C PRO A 50 0.36 0.01 -5.61
N TRP A 51 -0.31 -1.00 -5.05
CA TRP A 51 -0.01 -1.46 -3.71
C TRP A 51 1.44 -1.97 -3.59
N GLY A 52 2.17 -1.47 -2.60
CA GLY A 52 3.59 -1.80 -2.37
C GLY A 52 4.60 -1.01 -3.21
N SER A 53 4.17 0.02 -3.96
CA SER A 53 5.05 0.91 -4.74
C SER A 53 5.92 1.85 -3.89
N GLY A 54 5.58 2.07 -2.61
CA GLY A 54 6.32 2.96 -1.72
C GLY A 54 5.62 4.28 -1.38
N LYS A 55 4.30 4.42 -1.63
CA LYS A 55 3.50 5.62 -1.34
C LYS A 55 3.72 6.15 0.09
N SER A 56 3.59 5.29 1.09
CA SER A 56 3.80 5.69 2.50
C SER A 56 5.22 6.18 2.76
N SER A 57 6.24 5.51 2.20
CA SER A 57 7.64 5.95 2.34
C SER A 57 7.86 7.31 1.66
N PHE A 58 7.28 7.51 0.47
CA PHE A 58 7.30 8.78 -0.23
C PHE A 58 6.68 9.91 0.61
N MET A 59 5.50 9.67 1.19
CA MET A 59 4.84 10.67 2.02
C MET A 59 5.60 10.98 3.32
N HIS A 60 6.27 9.99 3.94
CA HIS A 60 7.13 10.26 5.10
C HIS A 60 8.32 11.12 4.72
N MET A 61 9.02 10.81 3.61
CA MET A 61 10.10 11.66 3.12
C MET A 61 9.60 13.07 2.79
N TRP A 62 8.38 13.20 2.29
CA TRP A 62 7.78 14.50 2.03
C TRP A 62 7.48 15.25 3.32
N GLN A 63 6.91 14.58 4.33
CA GLN A 63 6.69 15.17 5.65
C GLN A 63 7.98 15.75 6.24
N ASP A 64 9.10 15.00 6.14
CA ASP A 64 10.41 15.42 6.64
C ASP A 64 11.03 16.61 5.87
N ARG A 65 10.57 16.85 4.63
CA ARG A 65 11.03 17.94 3.78
C ARG A 65 10.25 19.23 3.94
N LEU A 66 9.07 19.17 4.54
CA LEU A 66 8.27 20.38 4.76
C LEU A 66 8.98 21.33 5.73
N GLY A 67 8.94 22.62 5.41
CA GLY A 67 9.54 23.66 6.24
C GLY A 67 8.83 23.87 7.57
N PRO A 68 9.41 24.65 8.49
CA PRO A 68 8.91 24.85 9.86
C PRO A 68 7.52 25.51 9.93
N GLU A 69 7.08 26.16 8.86
CA GLU A 69 5.74 26.74 8.75
C GLU A 69 4.64 25.71 8.46
N ALA A 70 5.00 24.47 8.11
CA ALA A 70 4.05 23.40 7.92
C ALA A 70 3.87 22.59 9.21
N ARG A 71 2.65 22.59 9.73
CA ARG A 71 2.24 21.63 10.77
C ARG A 71 1.69 20.40 10.07
N THR A 72 2.01 19.22 10.59
CA THR A 72 1.62 17.97 9.94
C THR A 72 0.78 17.09 10.83
N VAL A 73 -0.24 16.45 10.24
CA VAL A 73 -1.05 15.41 10.90
C VAL A 73 -1.04 14.18 10.01
N TRP A 74 -0.85 12.99 10.61
CA TRP A 74 -0.90 11.73 9.91
C TRP A 74 -2.13 10.93 10.32
N VAL A 75 -2.93 10.55 9.34
CA VAL A 75 -4.15 9.78 9.55
C VAL A 75 -4.11 8.51 8.72
N ASN A 76 -4.47 7.39 9.34
CA ASN A 76 -4.63 6.11 8.67
C ASN A 76 -6.08 5.63 8.86
N PRO A 77 -6.96 5.86 7.88
CA PRO A 77 -8.39 5.51 7.96
C PRO A 77 -8.63 4.01 8.13
N TRP A 78 -7.78 3.15 7.58
CA TRP A 78 -7.92 1.70 7.68
C TRP A 78 -7.97 1.19 9.13
N LYS A 79 -7.32 1.88 10.07
CA LYS A 79 -7.41 1.54 11.50
C LYS A 79 -8.84 1.62 12.05
N TYR A 80 -9.71 2.31 11.36
CA TYR A 80 -11.08 2.61 11.77
C TYR A 80 -12.13 2.01 10.83
N ASP A 81 -11.72 1.28 9.78
CA ASP A 81 -12.58 0.81 8.67
C ASP A 81 -13.73 -0.13 9.12
N GLN A 82 -13.60 -0.77 10.29
CA GLN A 82 -14.68 -1.58 10.88
C GLN A 82 -15.74 -0.75 11.61
N LYS A 83 -15.56 0.57 11.72
CA LYS A 83 -16.52 1.49 12.34
C LYS A 83 -17.22 2.26 11.22
N GLN A 84 -18.54 2.39 11.31
CA GLN A 84 -19.37 3.07 10.31
C GLN A 84 -19.03 4.56 10.09
N GLU A 85 -18.05 5.10 10.82
CA GLU A 85 -17.70 6.53 10.83
C GLU A 85 -16.22 6.78 10.56
N VAL A 86 -15.65 6.13 9.53
CA VAL A 86 -14.22 6.31 9.16
C VAL A 86 -13.88 7.79 8.92
N TRP A 87 -14.78 8.56 8.29
CA TRP A 87 -14.64 9.98 8.08
C TRP A 87 -14.53 10.79 9.39
N ALA A 88 -15.33 10.40 10.40
CA ALA A 88 -15.27 11.06 11.71
C ALA A 88 -13.93 10.80 12.41
N ALA A 89 -13.30 9.63 12.18
CA ALA A 89 -11.98 9.32 12.70
C ALA A 89 -10.91 10.22 12.06
N VAL A 90 -10.99 10.51 10.77
CA VAL A 90 -10.09 11.47 10.08
C VAL A 90 -10.20 12.84 10.73
N ILE A 91 -11.42 13.38 10.84
CA ILE A 91 -11.66 14.69 11.46
C ILE A 91 -11.20 14.70 12.91
N THR A 92 -11.53 13.67 13.69
CA THR A 92 -11.15 13.55 15.10
C THR A 92 -9.62 13.55 15.27
N SER A 93 -8.89 12.90 14.36
CA SER A 93 -7.42 12.90 14.40
C SER A 93 -6.85 14.30 14.17
N VAL A 94 -7.41 15.06 13.23
CA VAL A 94 -7.03 16.46 12.99
C VAL A 94 -7.37 17.33 14.21
N LEU A 95 -8.58 17.19 14.75
CA LEU A 95 -9.01 17.94 15.94
C LEU A 95 -8.18 17.58 17.19
N ALA A 96 -7.73 16.33 17.33
CA ALA A 96 -6.87 15.91 18.44
C ALA A 96 -5.53 16.65 18.42
N GLU A 97 -4.96 16.89 17.23
CA GLU A 97 -3.74 17.66 17.06
C GLU A 97 -3.99 19.15 17.38
N ILE A 98 -5.04 19.74 16.81
CA ILE A 98 -5.42 21.13 17.06
C ILE A 98 -5.68 21.37 18.56
N LYS A 99 -6.27 20.39 19.27
CA LYS A 99 -6.58 20.47 20.70
C LYS A 99 -5.36 20.54 21.61
N GLN A 100 -4.18 20.10 21.14
CA GLN A 100 -2.94 20.18 21.93
C GLN A 100 -2.51 21.64 22.16
N ASN A 101 -2.91 22.55 21.28
CA ASN A 101 -2.64 23.96 21.45
C ASN A 101 -3.73 24.60 22.36
N GLU A 102 -3.30 25.30 23.42
CA GLU A 102 -4.22 25.91 24.40
C GLU A 102 -5.18 26.94 23.76
N ARG A 103 -4.71 27.71 22.77
CA ARG A 103 -5.51 28.76 22.10
C ARG A 103 -6.68 28.16 21.30
N SER A 104 -6.42 27.11 20.53
CA SER A 104 -7.43 26.46 19.67
C SER A 104 -8.27 25.39 20.38
N ARG A 105 -7.89 25.01 21.62
CA ARG A 105 -8.52 23.93 22.37
C ARG A 105 -10.03 24.08 22.55
N ALA A 106 -10.50 25.29 22.88
CA ALA A 106 -11.93 25.54 23.08
C ALA A 106 -12.73 25.34 21.79
N LYS A 107 -12.18 25.78 20.65
CA LYS A 107 -12.79 25.58 19.32
C LYS A 107 -12.76 24.11 18.90
N ALA A 108 -11.65 23.42 19.11
CA ALA A 108 -11.54 21.99 18.83
C ALA A 108 -12.58 21.15 19.61
N VAL A 109 -12.88 21.52 20.86
CA VAL A 109 -13.92 20.86 21.65
C VAL A 109 -15.33 21.17 21.10
N ARG A 110 -15.59 22.39 20.67
CA ARG A 110 -16.88 22.74 20.01
C ARG A 110 -17.06 21.95 18.72
N LEU A 111 -16.02 21.92 17.87
CA LEU A 111 -16.02 21.14 16.64
C LEU A 111 -16.24 19.64 16.86
N ALA A 112 -15.65 19.06 17.89
CA ALA A 112 -15.88 17.67 18.26
C ALA A 112 -17.35 17.40 18.63
N ARG A 113 -18.02 18.37 19.29
CA ARG A 113 -19.46 18.28 19.60
C ARG A 113 -20.33 18.40 18.33
N SER A 114 -20.01 19.34 17.44
CA SER A 114 -20.70 19.50 16.16
C SER A 114 -20.53 18.26 15.28
N LEU A 115 -19.34 17.66 15.26
CA LEU A 115 -19.05 16.43 14.56
C LEU A 115 -19.90 15.27 15.09
N ALA A 116 -19.99 15.12 16.41
CA ALA A 116 -20.81 14.09 17.03
C ALA A 116 -22.29 14.26 16.69
N TRP A 117 -22.79 15.49 16.57
CA TRP A 117 -24.16 15.77 16.13
C TRP A 117 -24.38 15.38 14.65
N LEU A 118 -23.43 15.71 13.76
CA LEU A 118 -23.49 15.34 12.34
C LEU A 118 -23.45 13.80 12.15
N SER A 119 -22.59 13.11 12.89
CA SER A 119 -22.51 11.65 12.89
C SER A 119 -23.80 10.99 13.39
N LEU A 120 -24.41 11.55 14.43
CA LEU A 120 -25.64 11.04 15.01
C LEU A 120 -26.80 11.08 14.00
N ARG A 121 -26.92 12.17 13.23
CA ARG A 121 -27.96 12.30 12.20
C ARG A 121 -27.75 11.31 11.05
N GLY A 122 -26.52 11.11 10.60
CA GLY A 122 -26.19 10.10 9.57
C GLY A 122 -26.54 8.68 9.99
N VAL A 123 -26.31 8.35 11.25
CA VAL A 123 -26.64 7.04 11.84
C VAL A 123 -28.15 6.84 11.93
N LEU A 124 -28.89 7.86 12.37
CA LEU A 124 -30.37 7.75 12.48
C LEU A 124 -31.06 7.67 11.12
N ALA A 125 -30.53 8.38 10.12
CA ALA A 125 -31.04 8.29 8.75
C ALA A 125 -30.85 6.88 8.13
N ASN A 126 -29.82 6.12 8.58
CA ASN A 126 -29.46 4.80 8.05
C ASN A 126 -29.75 3.64 9.02
N GLY A 127 -30.31 3.87 10.19
CA GLY A 127 -30.74 2.82 11.14
C GLY A 127 -29.61 2.06 11.87
N ALA A 128 -28.42 2.62 11.98
CA ALA A 128 -27.26 1.95 12.56
C ALA A 128 -26.93 2.38 14.01
N PRO A 129 -26.39 1.51 14.89
CA PRO A 129 -26.09 1.87 16.28
C PRO A 129 -24.86 2.78 16.41
N MET A 130 -24.93 3.72 17.32
CA MET A 130 -24.01 4.81 17.57
C MET A 130 -22.74 4.39 18.36
N VAL A 131 -21.57 4.78 17.88
CA VAL A 131 -20.31 4.73 18.66
C VAL A 131 -19.63 6.11 18.62
N THR A 132 -19.98 6.95 19.58
CA THR A 132 -19.21 8.18 19.86
C THR A 132 -17.99 7.80 20.71
N GLY A 133 -16.81 7.74 20.14
CA GLY A 133 -15.58 7.28 20.81
C GLY A 133 -15.16 8.03 22.09
N GLY A 134 -16.04 8.12 23.10
CA GLY A 134 -15.74 8.72 24.40
C GLY A 134 -15.66 10.25 24.45
N LEU A 135 -16.06 10.96 23.38
CA LEU A 135 -15.98 12.43 23.29
C LEU A 135 -17.19 13.17 23.86
N LEU A 136 -18.32 12.47 24.08
CA LEU A 136 -19.55 13.07 24.60
C LEU A 136 -20.02 12.37 25.89
N GLY A 137 -20.50 13.16 26.85
CA GLY A 137 -21.24 12.67 28.01
C GLY A 137 -22.63 12.14 27.61
N LYS A 138 -23.22 11.24 28.44
CA LYS A 138 -24.56 10.64 28.18
C LYS A 138 -25.67 11.68 28.08
N ASP A 139 -25.54 12.83 28.71
CA ASP A 139 -26.53 13.91 28.70
C ASP A 139 -26.44 14.77 27.43
N ASP A 140 -25.24 14.95 26.87
CA ASP A 140 -25.05 15.65 25.59
C ASP A 140 -25.64 14.83 24.43
N ALA A 141 -25.56 13.49 24.48
CA ALA A 141 -26.12 12.58 23.48
C ALA A 141 -27.68 12.62 23.49
N ARG A 142 -28.32 12.73 24.67
CA ARG A 142 -29.76 12.84 24.79
C ARG A 142 -30.31 14.18 24.27
N GLN A 143 -29.65 15.30 24.58
CA GLN A 143 -30.05 16.62 24.06
C GLN A 143 -29.89 16.72 22.55
N ALA A 144 -28.88 16.01 21.97
CA ALA A 144 -28.73 15.92 20.52
C ALA A 144 -29.89 15.15 19.86
N LEU A 145 -30.38 14.08 20.49
CA LEU A 145 -31.48 13.26 20.02
C LEU A 145 -32.83 14.06 19.95
N ASP A 146 -33.12 14.90 20.95
CA ASP A 146 -34.34 15.69 21.01
C ASP A 146 -34.41 16.81 19.94
N ARG A 147 -33.24 17.21 19.38
CA ARG A 147 -33.12 18.26 18.33
C ARG A 147 -33.13 17.71 16.90
N LEU A 148 -33.18 16.39 16.72
CA LEU A 148 -33.07 15.73 15.40
C LEU A 148 -34.34 15.80 14.54
N ALA A 149 -35.42 16.36 15.04
CA ALA A 149 -36.69 16.53 14.32
C ALA A 149 -36.70 17.72 13.35
N ASP A 150 -35.63 18.53 13.31
CA ASP A 150 -35.58 19.78 12.55
C ASP A 150 -35.03 19.65 11.12
N SER A 151 -35.47 20.57 10.26
CA SER A 151 -35.41 20.57 8.79
C SER A 151 -33.98 20.48 8.18
N ASP A 152 -33.94 20.19 6.86
CA ASP A 152 -32.71 20.21 6.03
C ASP A 152 -31.97 21.56 6.07
N ALA A 153 -32.70 22.66 6.30
CA ALA A 153 -32.12 23.99 6.47
C ALA A 153 -31.24 24.11 7.73
N GLU A 154 -31.56 23.37 8.79
CA GLU A 154 -30.76 23.33 10.01
C GLU A 154 -29.48 22.50 9.82
N PHE A 155 -29.57 21.42 9.08
CA PHE A 155 -28.41 20.65 8.70
C PHE A 155 -27.38 21.48 7.92
N HIS A 156 -27.82 22.21 6.90
CA HIS A 156 -26.92 23.08 6.12
C HIS A 156 -26.32 24.20 6.98
N ARG A 157 -27.07 24.76 7.92
CA ARG A 157 -26.51 25.74 8.87
C ARG A 157 -25.42 25.15 9.76
N HIS A 158 -25.59 23.91 10.23
CA HIS A 158 -24.59 23.22 11.04
C HIS A 158 -23.33 22.86 10.24
N VAL A 159 -23.46 22.43 8.97
CA VAL A 159 -22.33 22.18 8.08
C VAL A 159 -21.53 23.46 7.86
N ASN A 160 -22.20 24.57 7.49
CA ASN A 160 -21.53 25.84 7.26
C ASN A 160 -20.86 26.40 8.53
N ALA A 161 -21.51 26.25 9.68
CA ALA A 161 -20.93 26.64 10.97
C ALA A 161 -19.71 25.78 11.32
N PHE A 162 -19.74 24.47 11.01
CA PHE A 162 -18.61 23.58 11.20
C PHE A 162 -17.42 23.97 10.30
N GLU A 163 -17.65 24.26 9.02
CA GLU A 163 -16.60 24.69 8.07
C GLU A 163 -15.92 25.98 8.57
N GLN A 164 -16.70 26.97 9.00
CA GLN A 164 -16.17 28.20 9.53
C GLN A 164 -15.39 28.01 10.85
N ASP A 165 -15.97 27.30 11.81
CA ASP A 165 -15.33 27.02 13.10
C ASP A 165 -14.03 26.20 12.89
N PHE A 166 -14.00 25.31 11.87
CA PHE A 166 -12.81 24.55 11.54
C PHE A 166 -11.70 25.46 10.97
N ALA A 167 -12.01 26.29 10.00
CA ALA A 167 -11.05 27.24 9.42
C ALA A 167 -10.44 28.15 10.50
N GLU A 168 -11.29 28.70 11.39
CA GLU A 168 -10.83 29.51 12.51
C GLU A 168 -9.97 28.73 13.52
N ALA A 169 -10.29 27.45 13.80
CA ALA A 169 -9.50 26.61 14.69
C ALA A 169 -8.11 26.29 14.11
N VAL A 170 -8.05 26.06 12.80
CA VAL A 170 -6.79 25.85 12.07
C VAL A 170 -5.95 27.14 12.08
N ASP A 171 -6.54 28.30 11.84
CA ASP A 171 -5.83 29.58 11.87
C ASP A 171 -5.24 29.89 13.26
N GLU A 172 -6.01 29.62 14.33
CA GLU A 172 -5.50 29.75 15.70
C GLU A 172 -4.38 28.73 16.03
N TYR A 173 -4.50 27.50 15.52
CA TYR A 173 -3.48 26.48 15.71
C TYR A 173 -2.17 26.84 15.00
N LEU A 174 -2.25 27.45 13.83
CA LEU A 174 -1.13 27.91 13.03
C LEU A 174 -0.57 29.28 13.46
N ASP A 175 -1.18 29.92 14.48
CA ASP A 175 -0.82 31.28 14.96
C ASP A 175 -0.84 32.33 13.83
N GLY A 176 -1.76 32.18 12.89
CA GLY A 176 -1.96 33.07 11.74
C GLY A 176 -0.93 32.92 10.60
N ALA A 177 0.02 31.99 10.70
CA ALA A 177 1.05 31.75 9.68
C ALA A 177 1.15 30.27 9.30
N GLY A 178 1.61 30.00 8.07
CA GLY A 178 1.85 28.63 7.61
C GLY A 178 0.59 27.89 7.15
N ARG A 179 0.64 26.57 7.28
CA ARG A 179 -0.41 25.65 6.81
C ARG A 179 -0.46 24.35 7.61
N LEU A 180 -1.59 23.68 7.59
CA LEU A 180 -1.79 22.34 8.12
C LEU A 180 -1.76 21.34 6.96
N VAL A 181 -0.80 20.42 6.97
CA VAL A 181 -0.69 19.35 5.98
C VAL A 181 -1.17 18.04 6.60
N VAL A 182 -2.26 17.51 6.08
CA VAL A 182 -2.89 16.28 6.57
C VAL A 182 -2.56 15.15 5.61
N PHE A 183 -1.71 14.23 6.05
CA PHE A 183 -1.38 13.01 5.31
C PHE A 183 -2.39 11.92 5.63
N ILE A 184 -3.08 11.42 4.60
CA ILE A 184 -4.08 10.34 4.69
C ILE A 184 -3.56 9.13 3.94
N ASP A 185 -3.13 8.11 4.69
CA ASP A 185 -2.47 6.91 4.14
C ASP A 185 -3.37 5.69 4.21
N ASP A 186 -3.03 4.65 3.42
CA ASP A 186 -3.73 3.35 3.40
C ASP A 186 -5.24 3.43 3.07
N LEU A 187 -5.65 4.42 2.27
CA LEU A 187 -7.04 4.58 1.86
C LEU A 187 -7.50 3.42 0.93
N ASP A 188 -6.55 2.83 0.20
CA ASP A 188 -6.74 1.67 -0.66
C ASP A 188 -6.90 0.34 0.11
N ARG A 189 -6.74 0.34 1.43
CA ARG A 189 -7.04 -0.81 2.31
C ARG A 189 -8.44 -0.74 2.93
N CYS A 190 -9.08 0.42 2.88
CA CYS A 190 -10.45 0.58 3.35
C CYS A 190 -11.43 -0.13 2.42
N THR A 191 -12.64 -0.42 2.94
CA THR A 191 -13.72 -0.85 2.04
C THR A 191 -14.00 0.26 1.03
N PRO A 192 -14.50 -0.10 -0.16
CA PRO A 192 -14.86 0.88 -1.18
C PRO A 192 -15.74 2.01 -0.68
N GLU A 193 -16.76 1.69 0.08
CA GLU A 193 -17.72 2.63 0.63
C GLU A 193 -17.06 3.58 1.63
N SER A 194 -16.17 3.05 2.48
CA SER A 194 -15.42 3.84 3.46
C SER A 194 -14.46 4.81 2.77
N ALA A 195 -13.75 4.37 1.74
CA ALA A 195 -12.84 5.21 0.97
C ALA A 195 -13.58 6.39 0.32
N VAL A 196 -14.72 6.14 -0.34
CA VAL A 196 -15.57 7.20 -0.91
C VAL A 196 -16.04 8.15 0.16
N THR A 197 -16.50 7.63 1.31
CA THR A 197 -16.99 8.46 2.43
C THR A 197 -15.89 9.37 2.98
N VAL A 198 -14.66 8.90 3.10
CA VAL A 198 -13.50 9.74 3.47
C VAL A 198 -13.28 10.85 2.46
N LEU A 199 -13.26 10.53 1.16
CA LEU A 199 -13.10 11.53 0.10
C LEU A 199 -14.23 12.58 0.10
N GLU A 200 -15.48 12.15 0.32
CA GLU A 200 -16.61 13.07 0.42
C GLU A 200 -16.52 13.98 1.64
N SER A 201 -15.98 13.46 2.76
CA SER A 201 -15.79 14.26 3.97
C SER A 201 -14.78 15.40 3.79
N LEU A 202 -13.84 15.27 2.85
CA LEU A 202 -12.90 16.35 2.56
C LEU A 202 -13.60 17.61 2.06
N LYS A 203 -14.81 17.50 1.48
CA LYS A 203 -15.61 18.65 1.09
C LYS A 203 -16.01 19.53 2.27
N LEU A 204 -16.11 18.96 3.48
CA LEU A 204 -16.38 19.70 4.71
C LEU A 204 -15.22 20.62 5.12
N PHE A 205 -14.06 20.49 4.47
CA PHE A 205 -12.88 21.31 4.73
C PHE A 205 -12.54 22.24 3.57
N THR A 206 -13.42 22.34 2.56
CA THR A 206 -13.21 23.16 1.35
C THR A 206 -13.49 24.64 1.55
N GLY A 207 -13.88 25.08 2.76
CA GLY A 207 -13.91 26.50 3.14
C GLY A 207 -12.50 27.10 3.12
N ASP A 208 -12.38 28.40 3.45
CA ASP A 208 -11.11 29.16 3.45
C ASP A 208 -10.08 28.66 4.49
N SER A 209 -9.94 27.31 4.65
CA SER A 209 -9.01 26.70 5.59
C SER A 209 -7.59 26.64 5.01
N ARG A 210 -6.58 26.88 5.85
CA ARG A 210 -5.17 26.75 5.46
C ARG A 210 -4.70 25.30 5.45
N CYS A 211 -5.52 24.39 4.91
CA CYS A 211 -5.24 22.97 4.87
C CYS A 211 -4.72 22.52 3.52
N VAL A 212 -3.80 21.54 3.57
CA VAL A 212 -3.40 20.72 2.43
C VAL A 212 -3.66 19.27 2.79
N PHE A 213 -4.41 18.57 1.97
CA PHE A 213 -4.69 17.14 2.14
C PHE A 213 -3.83 16.35 1.16
N VAL A 214 -3.04 15.40 1.65
CA VAL A 214 -2.22 14.50 0.85
C VAL A 214 -2.77 13.09 0.99
N LEU A 215 -3.31 12.54 -0.10
CA LEU A 215 -4.02 11.26 -0.13
C LEU A 215 -3.16 10.20 -0.81
N ALA A 216 -2.81 9.11 -0.11
CA ALA A 216 -2.16 7.95 -0.74
C ALA A 216 -3.19 6.89 -1.10
N MET A 217 -3.24 6.51 -2.39
CA MET A 217 -4.20 5.52 -2.86
C MET A 217 -3.77 4.86 -4.17
N ASP A 218 -4.38 3.71 -4.44
CA ASP A 218 -4.34 3.09 -5.76
C ASP A 218 -5.41 3.72 -6.65
N TYR A 219 -4.99 4.35 -7.75
CA TYR A 219 -5.89 5.09 -8.63
C TYR A 219 -6.91 4.17 -9.31
N ASP A 220 -6.48 2.99 -9.77
CA ASP A 220 -7.35 2.06 -10.50
C ASP A 220 -8.39 1.46 -9.56
N LEU A 221 -7.99 1.09 -8.35
CA LEU A 221 -8.90 0.59 -7.32
C LEU A 221 -9.95 1.64 -6.97
N LEU A 222 -9.54 2.88 -6.74
CA LEU A 222 -10.44 3.95 -6.37
C LEU A 222 -11.36 4.35 -7.52
N SER A 223 -10.86 4.33 -8.76
CA SER A 223 -11.68 4.54 -9.95
C SER A 223 -12.76 3.47 -10.08
N ALA A 224 -12.41 2.20 -9.85
CA ALA A 224 -13.37 1.09 -9.85
C ALA A 224 -14.43 1.21 -8.75
N VAL A 225 -14.04 1.72 -7.58
CA VAL A 225 -14.92 1.97 -6.43
C VAL A 225 -15.89 3.11 -6.71
N ALA A 226 -15.39 4.22 -7.23
CA ALA A 226 -16.25 5.34 -7.64
C ALA A 226 -17.21 4.90 -8.75
N ALA A 227 -16.75 4.02 -9.64
CA ALA A 227 -17.54 3.37 -10.67
C ALA A 227 -18.70 2.56 -10.10
N ALA A 228 -18.45 1.72 -9.11
CA ALA A 228 -19.48 0.90 -8.46
C ALA A 228 -20.57 1.75 -7.80
N LYS A 229 -20.24 2.95 -7.29
CA LYS A 229 -21.19 3.89 -6.72
C LYS A 229 -22.13 4.54 -7.76
N PHE A 230 -21.64 4.75 -8.98
CA PHE A 230 -22.36 5.47 -10.04
C PHE A 230 -22.97 4.56 -11.13
N GLY A 231 -22.87 3.23 -11.01
CA GLY A 231 -23.49 2.24 -11.89
C GLY A 231 -22.81 2.12 -13.28
N ASP A 232 -23.54 1.62 -14.29
CA ASP A 232 -23.02 1.29 -15.64
C ASP A 232 -22.43 2.47 -16.44
N LEU A 233 -22.56 3.71 -15.98
CA LEU A 233 -21.91 4.90 -16.55
C LEU A 233 -20.46 5.09 -16.06
N ALA A 234 -19.93 4.15 -15.49
CA ALA A 234 -18.92 4.04 -14.45
C ALA A 234 -17.46 4.37 -14.81
N PRO A 235 -16.80 3.92 -15.88
CA PRO A 235 -15.35 4.14 -16.00
C PRO A 235 -14.98 5.62 -16.20
N VAL A 236 -15.82 6.36 -16.94
CA VAL A 236 -15.61 7.80 -17.19
C VAL A 236 -15.98 8.65 -15.99
N GLN A 237 -17.00 8.23 -15.22
CA GLN A 237 -17.45 9.00 -14.06
C GLN A 237 -16.59 8.81 -12.81
N GLY A 238 -15.93 7.66 -12.65
CA GLY A 238 -15.00 7.42 -11.54
C GLY A 238 -13.78 8.33 -11.59
N ALA A 239 -13.13 8.42 -12.75
CA ALA A 239 -12.01 9.34 -12.96
C ALA A 239 -12.46 10.81 -12.79
N ALA A 240 -13.56 11.20 -13.43
CA ALA A 240 -14.12 12.55 -13.32
C ALA A 240 -14.58 12.90 -11.89
N TYR A 241 -14.94 11.90 -11.09
CA TYR A 241 -15.24 12.11 -9.67
C TYR A 241 -13.99 12.46 -8.86
N LEU A 242 -12.88 11.73 -9.11
CA LEU A 242 -11.61 12.01 -8.44
C LEU A 242 -11.04 13.37 -8.82
N GLU A 243 -11.14 13.77 -10.10
CA GLU A 243 -10.73 15.09 -10.59
C GLU A 243 -11.43 16.26 -9.87
N LYS A 244 -12.65 16.04 -9.36
CA LYS A 244 -13.38 17.04 -8.55
C LYS A 244 -12.85 17.18 -7.12
N ILE A 245 -12.11 16.17 -6.62
CA ILE A 245 -11.61 16.13 -5.24
C ILE A 245 -10.12 16.44 -5.21
N VAL A 246 -9.37 15.87 -6.14
CA VAL A 246 -7.91 15.99 -6.21
C VAL A 246 -7.53 17.04 -7.23
N GLN A 247 -6.98 18.16 -6.76
CA GLN A 247 -6.52 19.25 -7.63
C GLN A 247 -5.11 19.01 -8.17
N LEU A 248 -4.25 18.32 -7.43
CA LEU A 248 -2.88 18.01 -7.85
C LEU A 248 -2.66 16.50 -7.84
N PRO A 249 -2.86 15.79 -8.95
CA PRO A 249 -2.55 14.37 -9.04
C PRO A 249 -1.04 14.17 -9.26
N PHE A 250 -0.44 13.28 -8.49
CA PHE A 250 0.93 12.81 -8.65
C PHE A 250 0.96 11.29 -8.73
N PHE A 251 1.45 10.77 -9.84
CA PHE A 251 1.64 9.33 -10.03
C PHE A 251 3.06 8.96 -9.66
N LEU A 252 3.20 8.10 -8.63
CA LEU A 252 4.49 7.65 -8.16
C LEU A 252 5.21 6.88 -9.28
N PRO A 253 6.42 7.29 -9.68
CA PRO A 253 7.15 6.61 -10.75
C PRO A 253 7.51 5.18 -10.33
N GLU A 254 7.53 4.28 -11.31
CA GLU A 254 8.08 2.95 -11.09
C GLU A 254 9.55 3.05 -10.69
N VAL A 255 9.93 2.27 -9.68
CA VAL A 255 11.33 2.20 -9.26
C VAL A 255 12.15 1.50 -10.34
N ALA A 256 13.22 2.12 -10.80
CA ALA A 256 14.09 1.55 -11.81
C ALA A 256 14.65 0.20 -11.35
N TRP A 257 14.66 -0.78 -12.28
CA TRP A 257 15.12 -2.12 -11.97
C TRP A 257 16.53 -2.16 -11.38
N ASP A 258 17.46 -1.34 -11.91
CA ASP A 258 18.84 -1.31 -11.44
C ASP A 258 18.95 -0.77 -10.01
N THR A 259 18.09 0.16 -9.63
CA THR A 259 17.96 0.66 -8.26
C THR A 259 17.48 -0.43 -7.30
N LEU A 260 16.44 -1.19 -7.70
CA LEU A 260 15.93 -2.32 -6.92
C LEU A 260 16.98 -3.41 -6.78
N ARG A 261 17.63 -3.80 -7.87
CA ARG A 261 18.72 -4.77 -7.89
C ARG A 261 19.85 -4.32 -6.97
N GLY A 262 20.33 -3.08 -7.10
CA GLY A 262 21.40 -2.53 -6.26
C GLY A 262 21.05 -2.56 -4.78
N THR A 263 19.80 -2.19 -4.44
CA THR A 263 19.30 -2.19 -3.07
C THR A 263 19.22 -3.61 -2.49
N LEU A 264 18.69 -4.57 -3.26
CA LEU A 264 18.41 -5.93 -2.78
C LEU A 264 19.63 -6.85 -2.82
N SER A 265 20.64 -6.55 -3.64
CA SER A 265 21.87 -7.36 -3.77
C SER A 265 22.58 -7.60 -2.43
N ARG A 266 22.57 -6.63 -1.53
CA ARG A 266 23.16 -6.75 -0.18
C ARG A 266 22.47 -7.78 0.71
N TYR A 267 21.22 -8.13 0.40
CA TYR A 267 20.42 -9.09 1.17
C TYR A 267 20.45 -10.51 0.59
N VAL A 268 21.04 -10.68 -0.59
CA VAL A 268 21.24 -11.99 -1.25
C VAL A 268 22.70 -12.15 -1.70
N PRO A 269 23.70 -11.98 -0.82
CA PRO A 269 25.11 -11.93 -1.21
C PRO A 269 25.56 -13.09 -2.12
N PRO A 270 25.13 -14.34 -1.88
CA PRO A 270 25.55 -15.46 -2.73
C PRO A 270 25.00 -15.41 -4.17
N LEU A 271 23.91 -14.65 -4.40
CA LEU A 271 23.24 -14.50 -5.69
C LEU A 271 23.39 -13.09 -6.27
N ALA A 272 24.00 -12.16 -5.52
CA ALA A 272 24.13 -10.76 -5.90
C ALA A 272 24.74 -10.53 -7.28
N GLY A 273 25.77 -11.31 -7.64
CA GLY A 273 26.45 -11.29 -8.94
C GLY A 273 25.84 -12.18 -10.02
N SER A 274 24.77 -12.91 -9.74
CA SER A 274 24.17 -13.84 -10.70
C SER A 274 23.21 -13.12 -11.64
N GLU A 275 23.57 -12.98 -12.90
CA GLU A 275 22.69 -12.42 -13.94
C GLU A 275 21.47 -13.32 -14.19
N ALA A 276 21.63 -14.65 -14.10
CA ALA A 276 20.54 -15.61 -14.20
C ALA A 276 19.49 -15.36 -13.11
N PHE A 277 19.94 -15.19 -11.86
CA PHE A 277 19.03 -14.89 -10.74
C PHE A 277 18.23 -13.60 -10.97
N TRP A 278 18.89 -12.51 -11.33
CA TRP A 278 18.21 -11.23 -11.51
C TRP A 278 17.30 -11.21 -12.73
N LEU A 279 17.65 -11.93 -13.81
CA LEU A 279 16.78 -12.09 -14.96
C LEU A 279 15.51 -12.90 -14.60
N LEU A 280 15.68 -14.00 -13.86
CA LEU A 280 14.61 -14.83 -13.35
C LEU A 280 13.63 -13.99 -12.49
N VAL A 281 14.16 -13.28 -11.51
CA VAL A 281 13.37 -12.44 -10.59
C VAL A 281 12.63 -11.32 -11.34
N ARG A 282 13.32 -10.62 -12.26
CA ARG A 282 12.72 -9.56 -13.06
C ARG A 282 11.57 -10.07 -13.93
N THR A 283 11.78 -11.21 -14.58
CA THR A 283 10.79 -11.79 -15.50
C THR A 283 9.55 -12.26 -14.77
N ALA A 284 9.72 -12.86 -13.59
CA ALA A 284 8.62 -13.46 -12.85
C ALA A 284 7.88 -12.45 -11.95
N LEU A 285 8.62 -11.58 -11.27
CA LEU A 285 8.06 -10.75 -10.20
C LEU A 285 7.88 -9.27 -10.59
N GLY A 286 8.60 -8.82 -11.64
CA GLY A 286 8.58 -7.41 -12.03
C GLY A 286 9.20 -6.48 -10.98
N PRO A 287 9.04 -5.14 -11.14
CA PRO A 287 9.74 -4.14 -10.34
C PRO A 287 8.98 -3.72 -9.05
N GLY A 288 8.17 -4.60 -8.47
CA GLY A 288 7.42 -4.30 -7.26
C GLY A 288 8.27 -4.36 -5.98
N PRO A 289 8.61 -3.25 -5.29
CA PRO A 289 9.52 -3.24 -4.15
C PRO A 289 9.12 -4.18 -3.01
N ARG A 290 7.84 -4.15 -2.60
CA ARG A 290 7.31 -5.01 -1.52
C ARG A 290 7.31 -6.48 -1.91
N ARG A 291 6.93 -6.80 -3.16
CA ARG A 291 6.93 -8.17 -3.67
C ARG A 291 8.33 -8.77 -3.67
N LEU A 292 9.31 -7.99 -4.11
CA LEU A 292 10.71 -8.38 -4.13
C LEU A 292 11.29 -8.55 -2.71
N LYS A 293 11.00 -7.64 -1.77
CA LYS A 293 11.40 -7.78 -0.36
C LYS A 293 10.88 -9.08 0.26
N ARG A 294 9.60 -9.38 0.06
CA ARG A 294 8.98 -10.61 0.57
C ARG A 294 9.59 -11.85 -0.05
N TYR A 295 9.81 -11.82 -1.37
CA TYR A 295 10.48 -12.91 -2.06
C TYR A 295 11.89 -13.16 -1.52
N VAL A 296 12.70 -12.12 -1.36
CA VAL A 296 14.06 -12.21 -0.78
C VAL A 296 14.03 -12.77 0.65
N ASN A 297 13.08 -12.37 1.47
CA ASN A 297 12.91 -12.90 2.81
C ASN A 297 12.64 -14.42 2.80
N VAL A 298 11.72 -14.86 1.95
CA VAL A 298 11.37 -16.29 1.84
C VAL A 298 12.53 -17.09 1.28
N LEU A 299 13.25 -16.54 0.29
CA LEU A 299 14.44 -17.18 -0.28
C LEU A 299 15.54 -17.36 0.77
N ASN A 300 15.83 -16.31 1.55
CA ASN A 300 16.84 -16.38 2.60
C ASN A 300 16.45 -17.36 3.71
N LEU A 301 15.17 -17.34 4.12
CA LEU A 301 14.67 -18.29 5.11
C LEU A 301 14.78 -19.74 4.61
N ALA A 302 14.34 -20.02 3.38
CA ALA A 302 14.42 -21.37 2.80
C ALA A 302 15.87 -21.82 2.62
N THR A 303 16.76 -20.91 2.20
CA THR A 303 18.21 -21.18 2.10
C THR A 303 18.79 -21.54 3.46
N ALA A 304 18.52 -20.73 4.49
CA ALA A 304 19.04 -20.98 5.84
C ALA A 304 18.55 -22.31 6.43
N VAL A 305 17.28 -22.66 6.19
CA VAL A 305 16.71 -23.96 6.63
C VAL A 305 17.41 -25.11 5.91
N LEU A 306 17.56 -25.03 4.57
CA LEU A 306 18.24 -26.11 3.81
C LEU A 306 19.69 -26.30 4.23
N GLU A 307 20.45 -25.22 4.39
CA GLU A 307 21.87 -25.30 4.80
C GLU A 307 21.98 -25.85 6.21
N ARG A 308 21.09 -25.50 7.12
CA ARG A 308 21.10 -26.01 8.50
C ARG A 308 20.70 -27.48 8.59
N THR A 309 19.74 -27.90 7.78
CA THR A 309 19.29 -29.32 7.75
C THR A 309 20.25 -30.24 7.00
N SER A 310 20.94 -29.72 5.98
CA SER A 310 21.98 -30.50 5.24
C SER A 310 23.34 -30.49 5.90
N GLY A 311 23.60 -29.56 6.83
CA GLY A 311 24.91 -29.36 7.46
C GLY A 311 25.98 -28.77 6.53
N ALA A 312 25.59 -28.28 5.34
CA ALA A 312 26.54 -27.75 4.34
C ALA A 312 25.91 -26.56 3.59
N PRO A 313 26.71 -25.58 3.13
CA PRO A 313 26.26 -24.51 2.27
C PRO A 313 25.68 -25.05 0.95
N LEU A 314 24.61 -24.42 0.46
CA LEU A 314 24.05 -24.74 -0.86
C LEU A 314 25.03 -24.36 -1.97
N ALA A 315 25.18 -25.24 -2.95
CA ALA A 315 25.88 -24.93 -4.18
C ALA A 315 25.16 -23.81 -4.96
N PRO A 316 25.88 -23.02 -5.78
CA PRO A 316 25.26 -21.92 -6.56
C PRO A 316 24.04 -22.35 -7.38
N ASP A 317 24.15 -23.48 -8.10
CA ASP A 317 23.03 -24.03 -8.90
C ASP A 317 21.83 -24.39 -8.03
N ALA A 318 22.04 -25.00 -6.88
CA ALA A 318 20.99 -25.36 -5.95
C ALA A 318 20.28 -24.13 -5.37
N ARG A 319 20.99 -23.02 -5.18
CA ARG A 319 20.39 -21.74 -4.77
C ARG A 319 19.54 -21.15 -5.87
N LEU A 320 19.99 -21.22 -7.13
CA LEU A 320 19.20 -20.73 -8.26
C LEU A 320 17.94 -21.58 -8.46
N HIS A 321 18.05 -22.91 -8.37
CA HIS A 321 16.89 -23.80 -8.42
C HIS A 321 15.89 -23.54 -7.27
N LEU A 322 16.38 -23.27 -6.05
CA LEU A 322 15.51 -22.91 -4.94
C LEU A 322 14.79 -21.59 -5.21
N ALA A 323 15.51 -20.60 -5.75
CA ALA A 323 14.92 -19.32 -6.14
C ALA A 323 13.82 -19.49 -7.19
N GLU A 324 14.06 -20.31 -8.21
CA GLU A 324 13.07 -20.63 -9.23
C GLU A 324 11.88 -21.41 -8.69
N LEU A 325 12.11 -22.41 -7.82
CA LEU A 325 11.03 -23.18 -7.18
C LEU A 325 10.09 -22.29 -6.35
N LEU A 326 10.63 -21.29 -5.65
CA LEU A 326 9.82 -20.32 -4.90
C LEU A 326 8.98 -19.44 -5.82
N ILE A 327 9.50 -19.07 -6.99
CA ILE A 327 8.75 -18.38 -8.04
C ILE A 327 7.64 -19.27 -8.58
N LEU A 328 7.95 -20.52 -8.93
CA LEU A 328 6.95 -21.50 -9.39
C LEU A 328 5.83 -21.66 -8.38
N ARG A 329 6.15 -21.70 -7.09
CA ARG A 329 5.14 -21.77 -6.03
C ARG A 329 4.24 -20.54 -5.95
N GLY A 330 4.82 -19.36 -6.09
CA GLY A 330 4.07 -18.09 -6.00
C GLY A 330 3.21 -17.81 -7.21
N GLU A 331 3.81 -17.94 -8.40
CA GLU A 331 3.25 -17.49 -9.66
C GLU A 331 2.60 -18.62 -10.47
N HIS A 332 3.08 -19.86 -10.34
CA HIS A 332 2.62 -21.02 -11.12
C HIS A 332 2.16 -22.17 -10.21
N ARG A 333 1.21 -21.86 -9.32
CA ARG A 333 0.74 -22.79 -8.26
C ARG A 333 0.28 -24.14 -8.77
N ALA A 334 -0.38 -24.17 -9.95
CA ALA A 334 -0.85 -25.41 -10.53
C ALA A 334 0.32 -26.34 -10.92
N PHE A 335 1.37 -25.77 -11.54
CA PHE A 335 2.58 -26.54 -11.87
C PHE A 335 3.34 -26.94 -10.63
N TYR A 336 3.51 -26.04 -9.65
CA TYR A 336 4.10 -26.39 -8.36
C TYR A 336 3.36 -27.53 -7.67
N GLY A 337 2.03 -27.51 -7.68
CA GLY A 337 1.20 -28.61 -7.17
C GLY A 337 1.45 -29.93 -7.91
N HIS A 338 1.59 -29.88 -9.25
CA HIS A 338 1.93 -31.04 -10.05
C HIS A 338 3.31 -31.66 -9.65
N LEU A 339 4.31 -30.81 -9.38
CA LEU A 339 5.64 -31.25 -8.93
C LEU A 339 5.60 -32.03 -7.61
N THR A 340 4.57 -31.87 -6.77
CA THR A 340 4.46 -32.63 -5.51
C THR A 340 4.30 -34.13 -5.73
N THR A 341 3.69 -34.52 -6.85
CA THR A 341 3.48 -35.93 -7.22
C THR A 341 4.40 -36.42 -8.32
N ARG A 342 4.90 -35.50 -9.14
CA ARG A 342 5.76 -35.80 -10.30
C ARG A 342 6.91 -34.80 -10.40
N PRO A 343 7.90 -34.87 -9.48
CA PRO A 343 9.01 -33.89 -9.41
C PRO A 343 9.89 -33.87 -10.66
N GLY A 344 9.99 -34.98 -11.41
CA GLY A 344 10.73 -35.04 -12.68
C GLY A 344 10.09 -34.27 -13.85
N SER A 345 8.85 -33.83 -13.67
CA SER A 345 8.14 -33.02 -14.68
C SER A 345 8.77 -31.65 -14.90
N TRP A 346 9.55 -31.13 -13.95
CA TRP A 346 10.26 -29.88 -14.15
C TRP A 346 11.25 -29.98 -15.31
N ALA A 347 12.16 -30.96 -15.27
CA ALA A 347 13.13 -31.17 -16.34
C ALA A 347 12.44 -31.43 -17.70
N GLN A 348 11.39 -32.22 -17.72
CA GLN A 348 10.62 -32.49 -18.93
C GLN A 348 10.00 -31.23 -19.54
N LEU A 349 9.38 -30.39 -18.72
CA LEU A 349 8.75 -29.17 -19.21
C LEU A 349 9.79 -28.12 -19.62
N GLU A 350 10.92 -28.05 -18.92
CA GLU A 350 12.06 -27.20 -19.31
C GLU A 350 12.64 -27.61 -20.66
N ASP A 351 12.82 -28.90 -20.93
CA ASP A 351 13.32 -29.40 -22.22
C ASP A 351 12.36 -29.03 -23.37
N ILE A 352 11.04 -29.07 -23.12
CA ILE A 352 10.05 -28.60 -24.09
C ILE A 352 10.18 -27.08 -24.28
N ALA A 353 10.29 -26.30 -23.21
CA ALA A 353 10.43 -24.85 -23.27
C ALA A 353 11.71 -24.41 -23.99
N LEU A 354 12.79 -25.16 -23.83
CA LEU A 354 14.06 -24.91 -24.51
C LEU A 354 14.10 -25.43 -25.96
N GLY A 355 13.07 -26.18 -26.38
CA GLY A 355 13.00 -26.80 -27.71
C GLY A 355 13.91 -28.03 -27.87
N ARG A 356 14.32 -28.66 -26.77
CA ARG A 356 15.15 -29.88 -26.75
C ARG A 356 14.31 -31.16 -26.91
N SER A 357 13.00 -31.08 -26.60
CA SER A 357 12.05 -32.18 -26.76
C SER A 357 10.76 -31.66 -27.40
N SER A 358 10.20 -32.48 -28.32
CA SER A 358 8.85 -32.26 -28.85
C SER A 358 7.82 -33.22 -28.25
N HIS A 359 8.27 -34.19 -27.44
CA HIS A 359 7.39 -35.16 -26.80
C HIS A 359 6.73 -34.57 -25.57
N THR A 360 5.41 -34.48 -25.59
CA THR A 360 4.62 -33.95 -24.45
C THR A 360 3.87 -35.11 -23.79
N ASP A 361 4.26 -35.40 -22.53
CA ASP A 361 3.40 -36.23 -21.66
C ASP A 361 2.02 -35.57 -21.58
N PRO A 362 0.91 -36.29 -21.79
CA PRO A 362 -0.45 -35.73 -21.65
C PRO A 362 -0.69 -35.00 -20.31
N ALA A 363 0.00 -35.42 -19.26
CA ALA A 363 -0.07 -34.76 -17.95
C ALA A 363 0.56 -33.36 -17.94
N LEU A 364 1.43 -33.03 -18.90
CA LEU A 364 2.09 -31.73 -19.04
C LEU A 364 1.36 -30.80 -20.01
N ALA A 365 0.41 -31.29 -20.78
CA ALA A 365 -0.32 -30.49 -21.78
C ALA A 365 -0.91 -29.18 -21.23
N PRO A 366 -1.52 -29.11 -20.03
CA PRO A 366 -2.02 -27.87 -19.46
C PRO A 366 -0.92 -26.83 -19.23
N PHE A 367 0.29 -27.27 -18.89
CA PHE A 367 1.41 -26.40 -18.54
C PHE A 367 2.16 -25.90 -19.77
N VAL A 368 2.19 -26.67 -20.85
CA VAL A 368 2.71 -26.24 -22.16
C VAL A 368 1.88 -25.08 -22.72
N GLY A 369 0.57 -25.04 -22.43
CA GLY A 369 -0.31 -23.93 -22.76
C GLY A 369 -0.10 -22.66 -21.94
N ASP A 370 0.58 -22.72 -20.79
CA ASP A 370 0.88 -21.56 -19.96
C ASP A 370 2.09 -20.79 -20.53
N ALA A 371 1.81 -19.75 -21.30
CA ALA A 371 2.83 -18.94 -21.97
C ALA A 371 3.76 -18.22 -21.00
N ALA A 372 3.31 -17.89 -19.78
CA ALA A 372 4.14 -17.25 -18.77
C ALA A 372 5.13 -18.25 -18.15
N LEU A 373 4.67 -19.44 -17.79
CA LEU A 373 5.50 -20.54 -17.31
C LEU A 373 6.53 -20.96 -18.37
N MET A 374 6.10 -21.15 -19.61
CA MET A 374 7.01 -21.53 -20.69
C MET A 374 8.09 -20.49 -20.98
N ARG A 375 7.75 -19.19 -20.90
CA ARG A 375 8.76 -18.11 -21.00
C ARG A 375 9.74 -18.13 -19.84
N LEU A 376 9.28 -18.40 -18.62
CA LEU A 376 10.14 -18.52 -17.45
C LEU A 376 11.14 -19.64 -17.60
N LEU A 377 10.67 -20.85 -17.92
CA LEU A 377 11.52 -22.02 -18.11
C LEU A 377 12.46 -21.91 -19.34
N ALA A 378 12.10 -21.09 -20.32
CA ALA A 378 12.94 -20.85 -21.50
C ALA A 378 14.06 -19.80 -21.26
N LEU A 379 14.18 -19.20 -20.09
CA LEU A 379 15.22 -18.19 -19.80
C LEU A 379 16.66 -18.71 -19.97
N GLY A 380 16.89 -19.99 -19.74
CA GLY A 380 18.16 -20.65 -19.96
C GLY A 380 18.56 -20.88 -21.43
N ARG A 381 17.70 -20.53 -22.40
CA ARG A 381 17.99 -20.78 -23.83
C ARG A 381 19.23 -20.00 -24.29
N GLY A 382 20.28 -20.72 -24.69
CA GLY A 382 21.54 -20.14 -25.14
C GLY A 382 22.38 -19.48 -24.04
N ARG A 383 22.09 -19.75 -22.76
CA ARG A 383 22.78 -19.17 -21.61
C ARG A 383 23.48 -20.27 -20.79
N ALA A 384 24.78 -20.08 -20.55
CA ALA A 384 25.57 -21.00 -19.75
C ALA A 384 25.43 -20.74 -18.22
N ASP A 385 24.92 -19.60 -17.82
CA ASP A 385 24.73 -19.22 -16.42
C ASP A 385 23.42 -19.74 -15.80
N PHE A 386 22.56 -20.39 -16.62
CA PHE A 386 21.40 -21.13 -16.14
C PHE A 386 21.75 -22.62 -16.04
N PRO A 387 21.73 -23.21 -14.83
CA PRO A 387 21.89 -24.62 -14.68
C PRO A 387 20.69 -25.38 -15.27
N PRO A 388 20.87 -26.61 -15.77
CA PRO A 388 19.73 -27.43 -16.20
C PRO A 388 18.82 -27.73 -15.01
N ALA A 389 17.54 -27.98 -15.28
CA ALA A 389 16.55 -28.29 -14.25
C ALA A 389 17.04 -29.36 -13.25
N PRO A 390 16.68 -29.22 -11.97
CA PRO A 390 17.14 -30.16 -10.93
C PRO A 390 16.54 -31.54 -11.11
N GLY A 391 17.28 -32.56 -10.73
CA GLY A 391 16.75 -33.94 -10.70
C GLY A 391 15.64 -34.13 -9.68
N ALA A 392 14.76 -35.09 -9.90
CA ALA A 392 13.56 -35.36 -9.09
C ALA A 392 13.84 -35.40 -7.57
N ALA A 393 14.86 -36.09 -7.13
CA ALA A 393 15.21 -36.17 -5.70
C ALA A 393 15.64 -34.80 -5.11
N GLN A 394 16.22 -33.92 -5.91
CA GLN A 394 16.58 -32.58 -5.46
C GLN A 394 15.32 -31.72 -5.34
N VAL A 395 14.39 -31.81 -6.30
CA VAL A 395 13.09 -31.13 -6.25
C VAL A 395 12.33 -31.53 -4.99
N GLU A 396 12.22 -32.80 -4.67
CA GLU A 396 11.53 -33.30 -3.47
C GLU A 396 12.12 -32.72 -2.17
N ARG A 397 13.43 -32.72 -2.04
CA ARG A 397 14.10 -32.12 -0.86
C ARG A 397 13.82 -30.63 -0.73
N MET A 398 13.93 -29.88 -1.82
CA MET A 398 13.63 -28.44 -1.82
C MET A 398 12.16 -28.17 -1.50
N MET A 399 11.23 -28.93 -2.06
CA MET A 399 9.80 -28.77 -1.79
C MET A 399 9.44 -29.02 -0.33
N THR A 400 10.03 -30.01 0.31
CA THR A 400 9.85 -30.28 1.74
C THR A 400 10.23 -29.05 2.57
N THR A 401 11.37 -28.43 2.27
CA THR A 401 11.85 -27.23 2.96
C THR A 401 11.00 -26.01 2.67
N VAL A 402 10.61 -25.82 1.42
CA VAL A 402 9.77 -24.69 0.99
C VAL A 402 8.40 -24.72 1.69
N ARG A 403 7.82 -25.91 1.92
CA ARG A 403 6.59 -26.06 2.72
C ARG A 403 6.76 -25.54 4.15
N VAL A 404 7.90 -25.86 4.79
CA VAL A 404 8.18 -25.42 6.17
C VAL A 404 8.45 -23.91 6.23
N ALA A 405 9.24 -23.38 5.29
CA ALA A 405 9.68 -21.99 5.30
C ALA A 405 8.58 -20.98 4.94
N SER A 406 7.51 -21.40 4.26
CA SER A 406 6.55 -20.47 3.67
C SER A 406 5.08 -20.75 4.02
N GLY A 407 4.82 -21.56 5.09
CA GLY A 407 3.47 -21.92 5.53
C GLY A 407 2.77 -22.85 4.54
N GLY A 408 2.41 -24.06 4.99
CA GLY A 408 1.75 -25.04 4.14
C GLY A 408 0.36 -24.58 3.71
N THR A 409 0.08 -24.64 2.46
CA THR A 409 -1.13 -25.18 1.80
C THR A 409 -0.76 -25.48 0.38
#